data_a45d61440c719d0d1b87381c15354df3
#
_entry.id   a45d61440c719d0d1b87381c15354df3
#
_cell.length_a   1.000
_cell.length_b   1.000
_cell.length_c   1.000
_cell.angle_alpha   90.00
_cell.angle_beta   90.00
_cell.angle_gamma   90.00
#
_symmetry.space_group_name_H-M   'P 1'
#
loop_
_entity.id
_entity.type
_entity.pdbx_description
1 polymer ?
#
loop_
_entity_poly.entity_id
_entity_poly.type
_entity_poly.pdbx_seq_one_letter_code
_entity_poly.pdbx_strand_id
1 'polypeptide(L)'
;MTXGNIVAFAHYRRIPSALRGKDIGFLDDIYVHPEFRGQKLSELLIKELQRISKEKNWNLVRWITREDNLRAKKVYDRVSNKTNWNVYELL
;
A
#
# COMPACT_ATOMS: atom_id res chain seq x y z
N MET A 1 5.49 11.99 11.06
CA MET A 1 5.08 13.39 11.22
C MET A 1 6.15 14.17 11.91
N THR A 2 6.26 15.41 11.54
CA THR A 2 7.18 16.33 12.20
C THR A 2 6.42 17.58 12.58
N UNK A 3 6.84 17.97 13.54
CA UNK A 3 6.41 19.10 13.96
C UNK A 3 5.26 19.67 13.46
N GLY A 4 4.46 19.38 13.50
CA GLY A 4 3.23 19.91 13.03
C GLY A 4 2.94 19.69 11.56
N ASN A 5 3.88 19.09 10.86
CA ASN A 5 3.71 18.86 9.44
C ASN A 5 3.64 17.37 9.16
N ILE A 6 2.77 17.01 8.17
CA ILE A 6 2.68 15.64 7.75
C ILE A 6 3.68 15.42 6.62
N VAL A 7 4.65 14.54 6.83
CA VAL A 7 5.61 14.23 5.78
C VAL A 7 5.25 12.98 4.99
N ALA A 8 4.52 12.06 5.61
CA ALA A 8 4.10 10.84 4.92
C ALA A 8 2.95 10.20 5.67
N PHE A 9 2.08 9.50 4.95
CA PHE A 9 1.03 8.72 5.59
C PHE A 9 0.54 7.64 4.64
N ALA A 10 -0.18 6.67 5.22
CA ALA A 10 -0.88 5.64 4.46
C ALA A 10 -2.27 5.48 5.02
N HIS A 11 -3.25 5.35 4.15
CA HIS A 11 -4.62 5.03 4.52
C HIS A 11 -4.93 3.61 4.10
N TYR A 12 -5.40 2.81 5.03
CA TYR A 12 -5.71 1.42 4.73
C TYR A 12 -6.97 1.00 5.46
N ARG A 13 -7.54 -0.12 5.03
CA ARG A 13 -8.75 -0.63 5.62
C ARG A 13 -8.78 -2.15 5.48
N ARG A 14 -9.64 -2.75 6.27
CA ARG A 14 -9.88 -4.19 6.24
C ARG A 14 -10.98 -4.49 5.22
N ILE A 15 -10.76 -5.52 4.43
CA ILE A 15 -11.77 -5.98 3.47
C ILE A 15 -11.97 -7.47 3.68
N PRO A 16 -13.21 -7.92 3.85
CA PRO A 16 -13.46 -9.36 3.87
C PRO A 16 -13.15 -9.96 2.49
N SER A 17 -12.61 -11.16 2.49
CA SER A 17 -12.30 -11.82 1.24
C SER A 17 -12.90 -13.20 1.26
N ALA A 18 -13.99 -13.38 0.51
CA ALA A 18 -14.67 -14.66 0.47
C ALA A 18 -13.80 -15.74 -0.15
N LEU A 19 -13.02 -15.39 -1.14
CA LEU A 19 -12.18 -16.37 -1.81
C LEU A 19 -11.10 -16.92 -0.91
N ARG A 20 -10.61 -16.12 0.02
CA ARG A 20 -9.51 -16.53 0.87
C ARG A 20 -9.94 -17.01 2.25
N GLY A 21 -11.20 -16.80 2.58
CA GLY A 21 -11.70 -17.18 3.90
C GLY A 21 -11.15 -16.35 5.04
N LYS A 22 -10.49 -15.24 4.73
CA LYS A 22 -9.93 -14.34 5.72
C LYS A 22 -10.10 -12.91 5.25
N ASP A 23 -9.96 -11.98 6.18
CA ASP A 23 -9.89 -10.58 5.80
C ASP A 23 -8.54 -10.29 5.17
N ILE A 24 -8.52 -9.26 4.35
CA ILE A 24 -7.27 -8.73 3.82
C ILE A 24 -7.23 -7.24 4.12
N GLY A 25 -6.05 -6.68 4.05
CA GLY A 25 -5.90 -5.24 4.12
C GLY A 25 -5.90 -4.65 2.72
N PHE A 26 -6.46 -3.47 2.60
CA PHE A 26 -6.43 -2.75 1.34
C PHE A 26 -5.85 -1.37 1.58
N LEU A 27 -4.76 -1.06 0.88
CA LEU A 27 -4.11 0.24 0.98
C LEU A 27 -4.78 1.17 -0.03
N ASP A 28 -5.50 2.14 0.50
CA ASP A 28 -6.22 3.08 -0.37
C ASP A 28 -5.33 4.19 -0.87
N ASP A 29 -4.36 4.59 -0.07
CA ASP A 29 -3.61 5.79 -0.38
C ASP A 29 -2.31 5.79 0.38
N ILE A 30 -1.25 6.21 -0.28
CA ILE A 30 0.03 6.41 0.37
C ILE A 30 0.59 7.73 -0.14
N TYR A 31 1.08 8.55 0.77
CA TYR A 31 1.52 9.88 0.44
C TYR A 31 2.86 10.16 1.09
N VAL A 32 3.76 10.74 0.33
CA VAL A 32 5.03 11.24 0.84
C VAL A 32 5.18 12.67 0.33
N HIS A 33 5.39 13.59 1.26
CA HIS A 33 5.58 14.99 0.90
C HIS A 33 6.73 15.10 -0.10
N PRO A 34 6.58 15.91 -1.16
CA PRO A 34 7.61 15.94 -2.21
C PRO A 34 9.02 16.21 -1.72
N GLU A 35 9.16 17.03 -0.68
CA GLU A 35 10.49 17.34 -0.17
C GLU A 35 11.16 16.15 0.50
N PHE A 36 10.40 15.11 0.82
CA PHE A 36 10.92 13.95 1.52
C PHE A 36 10.93 12.70 0.65
N ARG A 37 10.60 12.84 -0.62
CA ARG A 37 10.68 11.72 -1.52
C ARG A 37 12.13 11.36 -1.75
N GLY A 38 12.37 10.08 -2.03
CA GLY A 38 13.72 9.60 -2.19
C GLY A 38 14.38 9.20 -0.90
N GLN A 39 13.68 9.34 0.22
CA GLN A 39 14.19 8.91 1.50
C GLN A 39 13.60 7.57 1.94
N LYS A 40 12.99 6.87 1.01
CA LYS A 40 12.43 5.55 1.24
C LYS A 40 11.32 5.52 2.26
N LEU A 41 10.62 6.64 2.43
CA LEU A 41 9.52 6.69 3.41
C LEU A 41 8.35 5.82 2.98
N SER A 42 8.04 5.77 1.67
CA SER A 42 6.95 4.90 1.23
C SER A 42 7.28 3.45 1.50
N GLU A 43 8.53 3.07 1.33
CA GLU A 43 8.95 1.71 1.63
C GLU A 43 8.80 1.39 3.10
N LEU A 44 9.17 2.34 3.97
CA LEU A 44 8.99 2.17 5.40
C LEU A 44 7.53 2.03 5.77
N LEU A 45 6.66 2.83 5.14
CA LEU A 45 5.23 2.72 5.39
C LEU A 45 4.69 1.35 4.98
N ILE A 46 5.16 0.83 3.86
CA ILE A 46 4.73 -0.48 3.40
C ILE A 46 5.20 -1.58 4.36
N LYS A 47 6.41 -1.45 4.86
CA LYS A 47 6.89 -2.41 5.85
C LYS A 47 6.08 -2.37 7.12
N GLU A 48 5.67 -1.19 7.54
CA GLU A 48 4.82 -1.07 8.72
C GLU A 48 3.45 -1.70 8.47
N LEU A 49 2.91 -1.54 7.25
CA LEU A 49 1.67 -2.21 6.92
C LEU A 49 1.81 -3.72 6.95
N GLN A 50 2.96 -4.23 6.53
CA GLN A 50 3.21 -5.66 6.61
C GLN A 50 3.18 -6.14 8.06
N ARG A 51 3.79 -5.37 8.95
CA ARG A 51 3.76 -5.71 10.37
C ARG A 51 2.32 -5.71 10.91
N ILE A 52 1.56 -4.67 10.56
CA ILE A 52 0.19 -4.57 11.00
C ILE A 52 -0.65 -5.74 10.47
N SER A 53 -0.42 -6.12 9.21
CA SER A 53 -1.21 -7.20 8.64
C SER A 53 -0.96 -8.51 9.36
N LYS A 54 0.27 -8.75 9.79
CA LYS A 54 0.57 -9.95 10.53
C LYS A 54 -0.08 -9.92 11.91
N GLU A 55 -0.07 -8.77 12.57
CA GLU A 55 -0.75 -8.62 13.85
C GLU A 55 -2.24 -8.92 13.74
N LYS A 56 -2.86 -8.44 12.67
CA LYS A 56 -4.30 -8.58 12.48
C LYS A 56 -4.68 -9.89 11.78
N ASN A 57 -3.69 -10.69 11.45
CA ASN A 57 -3.92 -11.97 10.80
C ASN A 57 -4.63 -11.82 9.46
N TRP A 58 -4.28 -10.78 8.74
CA TRP A 58 -4.73 -10.62 7.36
C TRP A 58 -3.89 -11.49 6.46
N ASN A 59 -4.52 -12.02 5.41
CA ASN A 59 -3.80 -12.85 4.45
C ASN A 59 -2.77 -12.05 3.67
N LEU A 60 -3.12 -10.82 3.31
CA LEU A 60 -2.24 -9.98 2.52
C LEU A 60 -2.75 -8.55 2.58
N VAL A 61 -1.96 -7.64 2.03
CA VAL A 61 -2.39 -6.27 1.79
C VAL A 61 -2.31 -6.03 0.29
N ARG A 62 -3.35 -5.46 -0.27
CA ARG A 62 -3.45 -5.23 -1.71
C ARG A 62 -3.62 -3.75 -1.99
N TRP A 63 -3.06 -3.31 -3.10
CA TRP A 63 -3.34 -1.94 -3.58
C TRP A 63 -3.26 -1.94 -5.08
N ILE A 64 -3.76 -0.84 -5.67
CA ILE A 64 -3.65 -0.65 -7.11
C ILE A 64 -2.96 0.67 -7.37
N THR A 65 -2.34 0.78 -8.53
CA THR A 65 -1.66 2.00 -8.93
C THR A 65 -1.82 2.16 -10.43
N ARG A 66 -1.71 3.40 -10.89
CA ARG A 66 -1.82 3.66 -12.32
C ARG A 66 -0.63 3.06 -13.05
N GLU A 67 -0.91 2.60 -14.26
CA GLU A 67 0.13 2.00 -15.08
C GLU A 67 1.29 2.96 -15.35
N ASP A 68 1.00 4.25 -15.44
CA ASP A 68 2.01 5.24 -15.77
C ASP A 68 2.67 5.87 -14.55
N ASN A 69 2.40 5.39 -13.36
CA ASN A 69 3.05 5.90 -12.16
C ASN A 69 4.37 5.16 -11.96
N LEU A 70 5.36 5.55 -12.76
CA LEU A 70 6.59 4.78 -12.85
C LEU A 70 7.42 4.84 -11.57
N ARG A 71 7.42 5.98 -10.89
CA ARG A 71 8.18 6.09 -9.64
C ARG A 71 7.63 5.13 -8.58
N ALA A 72 6.32 5.14 -8.41
CA ALA A 72 5.70 4.28 -7.41
C ALA A 72 5.90 2.81 -7.76
N LYS A 73 5.78 2.48 -9.04
CA LYS A 73 5.93 1.10 -9.46
C LYS A 73 7.32 0.55 -9.18
N LYS A 74 8.35 1.40 -9.29
CA LYS A 74 9.69 0.95 -8.95
C LYS A 74 9.79 0.52 -7.49
N VAL A 75 9.17 1.29 -6.60
CA VAL A 75 9.15 0.92 -5.19
C VAL A 75 8.37 -0.37 -4.99
N TYR A 76 7.17 -0.45 -5.58
CA TYR A 76 6.30 -1.60 -5.38
C TYR A 76 6.93 -2.87 -5.93
N ASP A 77 7.61 -2.78 -7.06
CA ASP A 77 8.28 -3.97 -7.61
C ASP A 77 9.38 -4.47 -6.70
N ARG A 78 9.98 -3.58 -5.93
CA ARG A 78 11.07 -3.97 -5.04
C ARG A 78 10.56 -4.61 -3.76
N VAL A 79 9.40 -4.15 -3.25
CA VAL A 79 8.96 -4.54 -1.92
C VAL A 79 7.77 -5.49 -1.91
N SER A 80 7.21 -5.80 -3.07
CA SER A 80 6.01 -6.62 -3.12
C SER A 80 6.00 -7.41 -4.42
N ASN A 81 4.91 -8.15 -4.61
CA ASN A 81 4.74 -8.98 -5.80
C ASN A 81 3.60 -8.44 -6.63
N LYS A 82 3.88 -8.12 -7.87
CA LYS A 82 2.83 -7.75 -8.79
C LYS A 82 1.98 -8.97 -9.12
N THR A 83 0.67 -8.80 -9.05
CA THR A 83 -0.23 -9.91 -9.38
C THR A 83 -0.52 -9.92 -10.87
N ASN A 84 -1.18 -10.98 -11.31
CA ASN A 84 -1.69 -11.04 -12.67
C ASN A 84 -3.20 -10.89 -12.73
N TRP A 85 -3.80 -10.34 -11.67
CA TRP A 85 -5.21 -9.97 -11.69
C TRP A 85 -5.40 -8.71 -12.50
N ASN A 86 -6.52 -8.63 -13.19
CA ASN A 86 -6.90 -7.41 -13.90
C ASN A 86 -8.06 -6.76 -13.18
N VAL A 87 -8.12 -5.44 -13.26
CA VAL A 87 -9.17 -4.66 -12.62
C VAL A 87 -10.20 -4.27 -13.66
N TYR A 88 -11.47 -4.53 -13.37
CA TYR A 88 -12.58 -4.16 -14.23
C TYR A 88 -13.54 -3.27 -13.47
N GLU A 89 -14.16 -2.35 -14.17
CA GLU A 89 -15.12 -1.44 -13.57
C GLU A 89 -16.36 -1.35 -14.43
N LEU A 90 -17.51 -1.35 -13.77
CA LEU A 90 -18.77 -1.02 -14.45
C LEU A 90 -19.03 0.46 -14.23
N LEU A 91 -19.32 1.18 -15.29
CA LEU A 91 -19.64 2.58 -15.21
C LEU A 91 -21.13 2.81 -15.31
#